data_561689f0f034f895b492d1313738386a
#
_entry.id   561689f0f034f895b492d1313738386a
#
_cell.length_a   1.000
_cell.length_b   1.000
_cell.length_c   1.000
_cell.angle_alpha   90.00
_cell.angle_beta   90.00
_cell.angle_gamma   90.00
#
_symmetry.space_group_name_H-M   'P 1'
#
loop_
_entity.id
_entity.type
_entity.pdbx_description
1 polymer ?
#
loop_
_entity_poly.entity_id
_entity_poly.type
_entity_poly.pdbx_seq_one_letter_code
_entity_poly.pdbx_strand_id
1 'polypeptide(L)'
;MRSTRAVALLGFLLVTAASAAPRETTPSLIAEPSTLPPTTSATPTPASTTPPPAPPCDVTTGACVSLSQHLAWLLRDGRVVRGPVPAGFGPPDQATPAGSFHVVWKDRDHHSSVYGTNMPNSVFFAAGGIAFHAGPLDAPSHGCVHLSDADSAAFFDGLGVGDAVQVQA
;
A
#
# COMPACT_ATOMS: atom_id res chain seq x y z
N MET A 1 -53.12 0.38 27.04
CA MET A 1 -52.55 0.64 28.39
C MET A 1 -51.38 1.60 28.16
N ARG A 2 -51.56 2.84 28.64
CA ARG A 2 -50.57 3.92 28.56
C ARG A 2 -49.61 3.79 29.72
N SER A 3 -48.27 3.88 29.49
CA SER A 3 -47.32 4.07 30.58
C SER A 3 -46.32 5.15 30.16
N THR A 4 -46.54 6.31 30.70
CA THR A 4 -45.69 7.51 30.75
C THR A 4 -44.59 7.28 31.79
N ARG A 5 -43.32 7.51 31.43
CA ARG A 5 -42.25 7.66 32.43
C ARG A 5 -41.40 8.89 32.13
N ALA A 6 -41.21 9.63 33.19
CA ALA A 6 -40.74 10.99 33.36
C ALA A 6 -39.28 11.25 32.93
N VAL A 7 -39.10 12.46 32.50
CA VAL A 7 -37.81 13.13 32.26
C VAL A 7 -37.21 13.58 33.57
N ALA A 8 -35.97 13.24 33.84
CA ALA A 8 -35.15 13.85 34.89
C ALA A 8 -34.00 14.64 34.25
N LEU A 9 -34.10 15.96 34.34
CA LEU A 9 -33.01 16.90 34.04
C LEU A 9 -32.03 16.89 35.22
N LEU A 10 -30.78 16.55 35.00
CA LEU A 10 -29.70 16.86 35.94
C LEU A 10 -28.79 17.90 35.27
N GLY A 11 -28.82 19.12 35.82
CA GLY A 11 -27.90 20.18 35.48
C GLY A 11 -26.48 19.89 36.01
N PHE A 12 -25.50 20.11 35.17
CA PHE A 12 -24.08 20.07 35.57
C PHE A 12 -23.50 21.46 35.55
N LEU A 13 -23.05 21.94 36.72
CA LEU A 13 -22.34 23.20 36.95
C LEU A 13 -20.99 23.17 36.20
N LEU A 14 -20.74 24.23 35.41
CA LEU A 14 -19.40 24.56 34.93
C LEU A 14 -18.58 25.17 36.07
N VAL A 15 -17.47 24.56 36.41
CA VAL A 15 -16.40 25.12 37.22
C VAL A 15 -15.27 25.53 36.26
N THR A 16 -15.07 26.81 36.05
CA THR A 16 -13.93 27.38 35.33
C THR A 16 -12.75 27.55 36.27
N ALA A 17 -11.71 26.73 36.15
CA ALA A 17 -10.43 26.96 36.83
C ALA A 17 -9.48 27.68 35.89
N ALA A 18 -9.16 28.95 36.23
CA ALA A 18 -8.12 29.74 35.61
C ALA A 18 -6.76 29.27 36.17
N SER A 19 -5.91 28.65 35.34
CA SER A 19 -4.51 28.38 35.68
C SER A 19 -3.63 29.48 35.09
N ALA A 20 -3.01 30.25 35.96
CA ALA A 20 -1.94 31.19 35.63
C ALA A 20 -0.63 30.45 35.40
N ALA A 21 -0.01 30.63 34.25
CA ALA A 21 1.31 30.13 33.93
C ALA A 21 2.39 31.06 34.49
N PRO A 22 3.48 30.52 35.08
CA PRO A 22 4.64 31.32 35.46
C PRO A 22 5.48 31.69 34.24
N ARG A 23 5.89 32.99 34.17
CA ARG A 23 6.88 33.49 33.21
C ARG A 23 8.27 32.99 33.60
N GLU A 24 8.84 32.10 32.80
CA GLU A 24 10.26 31.81 32.89
C GLU A 24 11.07 32.82 32.08
N THR A 25 11.97 33.50 32.80
CA THR A 25 13.00 34.39 32.26
C THR A 25 14.10 33.54 31.63
N THR A 26 14.25 33.61 30.32
CA THR A 26 15.36 33.02 29.59
C THR A 26 16.65 33.78 29.80
N PRO A 27 17.76 33.14 30.22
CA PRO A 27 19.10 33.74 30.15
C PRO A 27 19.60 33.69 28.70
N SER A 28 19.99 34.87 28.22
CA SER A 28 20.66 35.10 26.94
C SER A 28 22.03 34.41 26.97
N LEU A 29 22.17 33.28 26.26
CA LEU A 29 23.45 32.66 25.98
C LEU A 29 24.06 33.25 24.71
N ILE A 30 25.22 33.85 24.87
CA ILE A 30 26.08 34.41 23.82
C ILE A 30 26.46 33.27 22.87
N ALA A 31 26.11 33.46 21.59
CA ALA A 31 26.45 32.52 20.51
C ALA A 31 27.95 32.58 20.22
N GLU A 32 28.68 31.50 20.51
CA GLU A 32 29.99 31.25 19.93
C GLU A 32 29.89 30.93 18.43
N PRO A 33 30.80 31.44 17.60
CA PRO A 33 30.80 31.10 16.18
C PRO A 33 31.31 29.68 16.00
N SER A 34 30.41 28.71 15.83
CA SER A 34 30.76 27.34 15.41
C SER A 34 31.23 27.40 13.95
N THR A 35 32.50 27.28 13.73
CA THR A 35 33.10 27.01 12.43
C THR A 35 32.72 25.60 12.00
N LEU A 36 31.78 25.49 11.08
CA LEU A 36 31.44 24.26 10.39
C LEU A 36 32.61 23.80 9.52
N PRO A 37 33.03 22.52 9.56
CA PRO A 37 34.01 22.00 8.61
C PRO A 37 33.44 22.03 7.19
N PRO A 38 34.27 22.19 6.14
CA PRO A 38 33.80 22.22 4.77
C PRO A 38 33.15 20.89 4.42
N THR A 39 31.85 20.94 4.10
CA THR A 39 31.10 19.81 3.55
C THR A 39 31.70 19.46 2.20
N THR A 40 32.46 18.38 2.12
CA THR A 40 32.92 17.80 0.87
C THR A 40 31.68 17.37 0.08
N SER A 41 31.36 18.15 -0.94
CA SER A 41 30.30 17.82 -1.90
C SER A 41 30.70 16.54 -2.62
N ALA A 42 30.13 15.39 -2.22
CA ALA A 42 30.28 14.15 -2.96
C ALA A 42 29.58 14.35 -4.32
N THR A 43 30.37 14.34 -5.39
CA THR A 43 29.86 14.31 -6.78
C THR A 43 28.97 13.08 -6.91
N PRO A 44 27.66 13.22 -7.31
CA PRO A 44 26.82 12.06 -7.51
C PRO A 44 27.40 11.23 -8.66
N THR A 45 27.76 9.98 -8.36
CA THR A 45 28.11 8.99 -9.38
C THR A 45 26.89 8.88 -10.32
N PRO A 46 27.08 8.98 -11.66
CA PRO A 46 25.98 8.82 -12.60
C PRO A 46 25.39 7.42 -12.43
N ALA A 47 24.14 7.34 -11.97
CA ALA A 47 23.40 6.11 -11.94
C ALA A 47 23.27 5.59 -13.37
N SER A 48 23.64 4.32 -13.61
CA SER A 48 23.45 3.65 -14.91
C SER A 48 21.98 3.74 -15.30
N THR A 49 21.70 4.53 -16.32
CA THR A 49 20.35 4.77 -16.86
C THR A 49 19.95 3.63 -17.81
N THR A 50 19.89 2.40 -17.34
CA THR A 50 19.13 1.37 -18.05
C THR A 50 17.66 1.69 -17.88
N PRO A 51 16.87 1.85 -18.97
CA PRO A 51 15.42 2.07 -18.83
C PRO A 51 14.78 0.94 -18.02
N PRO A 52 13.78 1.23 -17.18
CA PRO A 52 13.08 0.18 -16.47
C PRO A 52 12.42 -0.78 -17.47
N PRO A 53 12.34 -2.10 -17.14
CA PRO A 53 11.76 -3.08 -18.03
C PRO A 53 10.31 -2.75 -18.36
N ALA A 54 9.96 -2.88 -19.65
CA ALA A 54 8.61 -2.69 -20.12
C ALA A 54 7.71 -3.87 -19.70
N PRO A 55 6.38 -3.64 -19.50
CA PRO A 55 5.46 -4.72 -19.23
C PRO A 55 5.39 -5.71 -20.40
N PRO A 56 5.49 -7.03 -20.15
CA PRO A 56 5.46 -8.04 -21.21
C PRO A 56 4.04 -8.44 -21.65
N CYS A 57 3.03 -7.68 -21.26
CA CYS A 57 1.61 -7.98 -21.49
C CYS A 57 1.01 -7.12 -22.59
N ASP A 58 -0.08 -7.62 -23.19
CA ASP A 58 -0.87 -6.90 -24.20
C ASP A 58 -1.97 -6.02 -23.60
N VAL A 59 -2.20 -6.10 -22.28
CA VAL A 59 -3.22 -5.31 -21.59
C VAL A 59 -2.89 -3.81 -21.64
N THR A 60 -3.87 -3.01 -22.04
CA THR A 60 -3.74 -1.55 -22.11
C THR A 60 -4.28 -0.83 -20.87
N THR A 61 -5.28 -1.41 -20.19
CA THR A 61 -5.84 -0.93 -18.93
C THR A 61 -6.05 -2.11 -18.02
N GLY A 62 -5.42 -2.06 -16.83
CA GLY A 62 -5.44 -3.15 -15.86
C GLY A 62 -4.06 -3.44 -15.28
N ALA A 63 -3.81 -4.69 -14.92
CA ALA A 63 -2.54 -5.13 -14.34
C ALA A 63 -1.78 -6.11 -15.25
N CYS A 64 -0.48 -5.94 -15.33
CA CYS A 64 0.45 -6.88 -15.93
C CYS A 64 1.36 -7.45 -14.85
N VAL A 65 1.58 -8.76 -14.88
CA VAL A 65 2.48 -9.47 -13.95
C VAL A 65 3.44 -10.32 -14.76
N SER A 66 4.72 -10.27 -14.45
CA SER A 66 5.74 -11.19 -14.95
C SER A 66 6.27 -12.05 -13.81
N LEU A 67 5.97 -13.35 -13.86
CA LEU A 67 6.44 -14.30 -12.86
C LEU A 67 7.95 -14.47 -12.91
N SER A 68 8.51 -14.59 -14.13
CA SER A 68 9.96 -14.77 -14.34
C SER A 68 10.80 -13.57 -13.93
N GLN A 69 10.26 -12.36 -14.01
CA GLN A 69 10.96 -11.13 -13.60
C GLN A 69 10.70 -10.72 -12.16
N HIS A 70 9.73 -11.33 -11.49
CA HIS A 70 9.22 -10.89 -10.17
C HIS A 70 8.78 -9.43 -10.16
N LEU A 71 8.05 -9.01 -11.21
CA LEU A 71 7.61 -7.64 -11.41
C LEU A 71 6.12 -7.55 -11.73
N ALA A 72 5.51 -6.43 -11.34
CA ALA A 72 4.14 -6.08 -11.70
C ALA A 72 4.04 -4.63 -12.18
N TRP A 73 3.06 -4.36 -13.03
CA TRP A 73 2.74 -3.03 -13.58
C TRP A 73 1.26 -2.78 -13.51
N LEU A 74 0.88 -1.54 -13.25
CA LEU A 74 -0.46 -1.03 -13.42
C LEU A 74 -0.49 -0.14 -14.67
N LEU A 75 -1.41 -0.43 -15.59
CA LEU A 75 -1.55 0.29 -16.86
C LEU A 75 -2.90 1.01 -16.94
N ARG A 76 -2.88 2.17 -17.60
CA ARG A 76 -4.07 2.92 -17.95
C ARG A 76 -3.87 3.52 -19.35
N ASP A 77 -4.79 3.22 -20.28
CA ASP A 77 -4.77 3.72 -21.66
C ASP A 77 -3.41 3.52 -22.38
N GLY A 78 -2.83 2.31 -22.21
CA GLY A 78 -1.56 1.93 -22.80
C GLY A 78 -0.33 2.53 -22.11
N ARG A 79 -0.50 3.21 -20.97
CA ARG A 79 0.61 3.83 -20.23
C ARG A 79 0.80 3.15 -18.89
N VAL A 80 2.04 2.94 -18.50
CA VAL A 80 2.37 2.50 -17.14
C VAL A 80 2.13 3.66 -16.17
N VAL A 81 1.19 3.49 -15.25
CA VAL A 81 0.87 4.46 -14.20
C VAL A 81 1.52 4.09 -12.86
N ARG A 82 1.87 2.81 -12.66
CA ARG A 82 2.67 2.32 -11.55
C ARG A 82 3.52 1.14 -12.02
N GLY A 83 4.77 1.10 -11.66
CA GLY A 83 5.67 0.00 -12.00
C GLY A 83 6.84 0.39 -12.90
N PRO A 84 7.75 -0.57 -13.16
CA PRO A 84 7.75 -1.90 -12.55
C PRO A 84 7.88 -1.83 -11.03
N VAL A 85 7.11 -2.68 -10.32
CA VAL A 85 7.21 -2.85 -8.87
C VAL A 85 7.57 -4.30 -8.55
N PRO A 86 8.36 -4.58 -7.51
CA PRO A 86 8.65 -5.94 -7.07
C PRO A 86 7.37 -6.67 -6.68
N ALA A 87 7.28 -7.96 -7.04
CA ALA A 87 6.15 -8.81 -6.71
C ALA A 87 6.61 -10.18 -6.21
N GLY A 88 5.99 -10.67 -5.13
CA GLY A 88 6.17 -12.02 -4.60
C GLY A 88 5.06 -12.95 -5.07
N PHE A 89 5.37 -14.25 -5.21
CA PHE A 89 4.46 -15.26 -5.77
C PHE A 89 4.46 -16.55 -4.94
N GLY A 90 3.53 -17.43 -5.26
CA GLY A 90 3.51 -18.79 -4.71
C GLY A 90 4.61 -19.68 -5.28
N PRO A 91 5.04 -20.73 -4.52
CA PRO A 91 5.98 -21.73 -4.97
C PRO A 91 5.31 -22.65 -6.03
N PRO A 92 6.06 -23.52 -6.72
CA PRO A 92 5.52 -24.35 -7.81
C PRO A 92 4.30 -25.21 -7.46
N ASP A 93 4.19 -25.66 -6.21
CA ASP A 93 3.06 -26.45 -5.70
C ASP A 93 1.84 -25.60 -5.30
N GLN A 94 2.01 -24.31 -5.21
CA GLN A 94 0.97 -23.31 -4.93
C GLN A 94 1.15 -22.09 -5.85
N ALA A 95 1.40 -22.34 -7.13
CA ALA A 95 1.81 -21.31 -8.09
C ALA A 95 0.73 -20.26 -8.33
N THR A 96 1.17 -19.03 -8.49
CA THR A 96 0.35 -17.97 -9.07
C THR A 96 0.01 -18.37 -10.52
N PRO A 97 -1.29 -18.47 -10.90
CA PRO A 97 -1.66 -18.96 -12.22
C PRO A 97 -1.30 -17.96 -13.32
N ALA A 98 -0.60 -18.44 -14.36
CA ALA A 98 -0.38 -17.67 -15.58
C ALA A 98 -1.67 -17.66 -16.44
N GLY A 99 -1.93 -16.56 -17.16
CA GLY A 99 -3.09 -16.43 -18.03
C GLY A 99 -3.69 -15.03 -18.02
N SER A 100 -4.89 -14.92 -18.59
CA SER A 100 -5.67 -13.69 -18.64
C SER A 100 -6.90 -13.82 -17.75
N PHE A 101 -7.09 -12.83 -16.90
CA PHE A 101 -8.12 -12.78 -15.87
C PHE A 101 -8.77 -11.39 -15.86
N HIS A 102 -9.76 -11.22 -14.99
CA HIS A 102 -10.38 -9.93 -14.70
C HIS A 102 -10.54 -9.78 -13.18
N VAL A 103 -10.48 -8.57 -12.69
CA VAL A 103 -10.79 -8.27 -11.29
C VAL A 103 -12.25 -8.65 -11.03
N VAL A 104 -12.49 -9.52 -10.06
CA VAL A 104 -13.83 -10.01 -9.71
C VAL A 104 -14.44 -9.29 -8.51
N TRP A 105 -13.61 -8.94 -7.52
CA TRP A 105 -14.02 -8.15 -6.36
C TRP A 105 -12.80 -7.59 -5.63
N LYS A 106 -13.04 -6.70 -4.65
CA LYS A 106 -11.99 -6.01 -3.89
C LYS A 106 -12.41 -5.87 -2.42
N ASP A 107 -11.42 -5.94 -1.53
CA ASP A 107 -11.62 -5.72 -0.10
C ASP A 107 -10.37 -5.09 0.50
N ARG A 108 -10.51 -3.91 1.10
CA ARG A 108 -9.36 -3.15 1.62
C ARG A 108 -8.77 -3.78 2.86
N ASP A 109 -9.60 -4.36 3.70
CA ASP A 109 -9.21 -4.87 5.02
C ASP A 109 -9.46 -6.39 5.13
N HIS A 110 -9.24 -7.10 4.01
CA HIS A 110 -9.54 -8.54 3.91
C HIS A 110 -8.73 -9.35 4.92
N HIS A 111 -9.41 -10.32 5.55
CA HIS A 111 -8.81 -11.34 6.37
C HIS A 111 -9.14 -12.72 5.79
N SER A 112 -8.10 -13.48 5.43
CA SER A 112 -8.26 -14.83 4.89
C SER A 112 -8.79 -15.77 5.98
N SER A 113 -9.98 -16.30 5.78
CA SER A 113 -10.56 -17.35 6.66
C SER A 113 -9.86 -18.70 6.51
N VAL A 114 -9.18 -18.94 5.40
CA VAL A 114 -8.46 -20.18 5.11
C VAL A 114 -7.10 -20.21 5.78
N TYR A 115 -6.36 -19.09 5.72
CA TYR A 115 -4.98 -19.02 6.21
C TYR A 115 -4.84 -18.21 7.51
N GLY A 116 -5.91 -17.56 7.98
CA GLY A 116 -5.90 -16.76 9.21
C GLY A 116 -4.97 -15.54 9.14
N THR A 117 -4.72 -15.00 7.93
CA THR A 117 -3.80 -13.89 7.71
C THR A 117 -4.51 -12.66 7.18
N ASN A 118 -4.01 -11.48 7.54
CA ASN A 118 -4.47 -10.22 6.96
C ASN A 118 -3.94 -10.09 5.54
N MET A 119 -4.80 -9.66 4.63
CA MET A 119 -4.51 -9.40 3.22
C MET A 119 -4.95 -7.97 2.86
N PRO A 120 -4.24 -6.93 3.35
CA PRO A 120 -4.64 -5.54 3.10
C PRO A 120 -4.62 -5.21 1.61
N ASN A 121 -5.56 -4.37 1.17
CA ASN A 121 -5.71 -3.92 -0.20
C ASN A 121 -5.92 -5.07 -1.21
N SER A 122 -6.72 -6.07 -0.85
CA SER A 122 -6.96 -7.23 -1.70
C SER A 122 -7.75 -6.88 -2.96
N VAL A 123 -7.21 -7.27 -4.13
CA VAL A 123 -7.85 -7.20 -5.44
C VAL A 123 -7.87 -8.60 -6.02
N PHE A 124 -9.02 -9.27 -5.95
CA PHE A 124 -9.20 -10.66 -6.36
C PHE A 124 -9.43 -10.76 -7.87
N PHE A 125 -8.70 -11.66 -8.55
CA PHE A 125 -8.76 -11.79 -10.00
C PHE A 125 -8.80 -13.23 -10.53
N ALA A 126 -8.48 -14.24 -9.72
CA ALA A 126 -8.53 -15.63 -10.17
C ALA A 126 -9.24 -16.53 -9.16
N ALA A 127 -9.65 -17.71 -9.63
CA ALA A 127 -10.28 -18.73 -8.80
C ALA A 127 -9.37 -19.16 -7.64
N GLY A 128 -9.96 -19.65 -6.55
CA GLY A 128 -9.22 -20.05 -5.35
C GLY A 128 -8.84 -18.87 -4.44
N GLY A 129 -9.36 -17.68 -4.70
CA GLY A 129 -9.09 -16.50 -3.87
C GLY A 129 -7.74 -15.85 -4.15
N ILE A 130 -7.22 -16.01 -5.37
CA ILE A 130 -5.97 -15.37 -5.79
C ILE A 130 -6.18 -13.87 -5.97
N ALA A 131 -5.32 -13.09 -5.32
CA ALA A 131 -5.43 -11.62 -5.29
C ALA A 131 -4.06 -10.94 -5.32
N PHE A 132 -4.02 -9.67 -5.73
CA PHE A 132 -2.98 -8.75 -5.30
C PHE A 132 -3.29 -8.31 -3.87
N HIS A 133 -2.31 -8.23 -3.00
CA HIS A 133 -2.45 -7.65 -1.66
C HIS A 133 -1.08 -7.28 -1.07
N ALA A 134 -1.08 -6.52 0.04
CA ALA A 134 0.14 -6.27 0.79
C ALA A 134 0.64 -7.57 1.44
N GLY A 135 1.92 -7.86 1.25
CA GLY A 135 2.56 -9.05 1.83
C GLY A 135 4.07 -9.05 1.69
N PRO A 136 4.75 -9.95 2.38
CA PRO A 136 6.20 -10.06 2.32
C PRO A 136 6.66 -10.48 0.92
N LEU A 137 7.64 -9.76 0.36
CA LEU A 137 8.19 -10.05 -0.97
C LEU A 137 9.23 -11.17 -0.96
N ASP A 138 9.80 -11.45 0.20
CA ASP A 138 10.85 -12.44 0.46
C ASP A 138 10.30 -13.79 1.00
N ALA A 139 8.98 -13.90 1.16
CA ALA A 139 8.31 -15.13 1.58
C ALA A 139 7.28 -15.56 0.52
N PRO A 140 7.16 -16.88 0.28
CA PRO A 140 6.20 -17.39 -0.70
C PRO A 140 4.75 -17.13 -0.25
N SER A 141 3.88 -16.87 -1.23
CA SER A 141 2.43 -16.82 -1.03
C SER A 141 1.79 -18.20 -1.24
N HIS A 142 0.47 -18.28 -1.09
CA HIS A 142 -0.33 -19.44 -1.51
C HIS A 142 -0.98 -19.21 -2.89
N GLY A 143 -0.22 -18.58 -3.81
CA GLY A 143 -0.66 -18.24 -5.16
C GLY A 143 -1.04 -16.76 -5.33
N CYS A 144 -1.22 -15.99 -4.28
CA CYS A 144 -1.44 -14.54 -4.37
C CYS A 144 -0.20 -13.80 -4.89
N VAL A 145 -0.41 -12.60 -5.39
CA VAL A 145 0.63 -11.66 -5.77
C VAL A 145 0.87 -10.71 -4.61
N HIS A 146 1.97 -10.91 -3.89
CA HIS A 146 2.39 -10.01 -2.82
C HIS A 146 3.02 -8.74 -3.40
N LEU A 147 2.64 -7.61 -2.86
CA LEU A 147 3.17 -6.29 -3.17
C LEU A 147 3.58 -5.59 -1.86
N SER A 148 4.38 -4.54 -1.96
CA SER A 148 4.60 -3.65 -0.82
C SER A 148 3.28 -2.98 -0.40
N ASP A 149 3.20 -2.44 0.83
CA ASP A 149 2.01 -1.72 1.29
C ASP A 149 1.63 -0.58 0.34
N ALA A 150 2.62 0.21 -0.10
CA ALA A 150 2.40 1.34 -1.00
C ALA A 150 1.96 0.90 -2.41
N ASP A 151 2.52 -0.21 -2.93
CA ASP A 151 2.17 -0.71 -4.25
C ASP A 151 0.80 -1.39 -4.24
N SER A 152 0.51 -2.19 -3.20
CA SER A 152 -0.80 -2.82 -3.04
C SER A 152 -1.93 -1.78 -2.92
N ALA A 153 -1.70 -0.68 -2.19
CA ALA A 153 -2.64 0.42 -2.11
C ALA A 153 -2.86 1.08 -3.49
N ALA A 154 -1.79 1.31 -4.26
CA ALA A 154 -1.88 1.87 -5.61
C ALA A 154 -2.62 0.93 -6.57
N PHE A 155 -2.39 -0.38 -6.50
CA PHE A 155 -3.12 -1.38 -7.29
C PHE A 155 -4.59 -1.45 -6.88
N PHE A 156 -4.86 -1.41 -5.57
CA PHE A 156 -6.23 -1.36 -5.08
C PHE A 156 -6.98 -0.13 -5.60
N ASP A 157 -6.39 1.05 -5.53
CA ASP A 157 -7.04 2.29 -5.96
C ASP A 157 -7.14 2.39 -7.49
N GLY A 158 -6.14 1.84 -8.20
CA GLY A 158 -6.05 1.91 -9.64
C GLY A 158 -6.85 0.86 -10.41
N LEU A 159 -7.19 -0.28 -9.83
CA LEU A 159 -7.95 -1.35 -10.47
C LEU A 159 -9.43 -1.30 -10.09
N GLY A 160 -10.31 -1.39 -11.07
CA GLY A 160 -11.75 -1.57 -10.91
C GLY A 160 -12.19 -3.02 -11.12
N VAL A 161 -13.36 -3.40 -10.60
CA VAL A 161 -13.98 -4.68 -10.93
C VAL A 161 -14.24 -4.73 -12.43
N GLY A 162 -13.82 -5.82 -13.10
CA GLY A 162 -13.85 -5.98 -14.54
C GLY A 162 -12.57 -5.57 -15.27
N ASP A 163 -11.63 -4.86 -14.64
CA ASP A 163 -10.33 -4.54 -15.25
C ASP A 163 -9.54 -5.81 -15.55
N ALA A 164 -8.81 -5.79 -16.66
CA ALA A 164 -7.99 -6.93 -17.09
C ALA A 164 -6.78 -7.15 -16.18
N VAL A 165 -6.45 -8.43 -15.96
CA VAL A 165 -5.21 -8.84 -15.29
C VAL A 165 -4.55 -9.91 -16.16
N GLN A 166 -3.32 -9.67 -16.60
CA GLN A 166 -2.55 -10.62 -17.39
C GLN A 166 -1.30 -11.03 -16.61
N VAL A 167 -1.14 -12.34 -16.43
CA VAL A 167 0.00 -12.96 -15.73
C VAL A 167 0.81 -13.74 -16.75
N GLN A 168 2.05 -13.33 -16.98
CA GLN A 168 3.03 -13.96 -17.87
C GLN A 168 3.99 -14.83 -17.05
N ALA A 169 4.33 -16.02 -17.61
CA ALA A 169 5.25 -16.96 -16.98
C ALA A 169 6.71 -16.44 -16.94
#